data_f314daa4b85f482bf968586255731279
#
_entry.id   f314daa4b85f482bf968586255731279
#
_cell.length_a   1.000
_cell.length_b   1.000
_cell.length_c   1.000
_cell.angle_alpha   90.00
_cell.angle_beta   90.00
_cell.angle_gamma   90.00
#
_symmetry.space_group_name_H-M   'P 1'
#
loop_
_entity.id
_entity.type
_entity.pdbx_description
1 polymer ?
#
loop_
_entity_poly.entity_id
_entity_poly.type
_entity_poly.pdbx_seq_one_letter_code
_entity_poly.pdbx_strand_id
1 'polypeptide(L)'
;MSTIRVKFRKGSEVKFISHLDMMNTFQRAARRAGLEAEYSQGFNPQMQMVFGAPLSLGFTSEAEYADLSFAVEYDPKFILERLGRQLPPGLELLGAAKRIVKKNIMADISYTEYTFTISGAEDIEDLAELVMSYESLPVEKVRKGKARVVDIKPMIVRFYTKGNTGSLLGAGGNEKNLNPKLLAKAISARLGRDIEFININRSNQFVERNGAMFDPISTEAMETE
;
A
#
# COMPACT_ATOMS: atom_id res chain seq x y z
N MET A 1 -11.65 13.69 -20.76
CA MET A 1 -11.33 12.55 -19.86
C MET A 1 -10.06 12.87 -19.09
N SER A 2 -10.10 12.73 -17.77
CA SER A 2 -8.90 12.90 -16.94
C SER A 2 -8.83 11.79 -15.90
N THR A 3 -7.62 11.40 -15.52
CA THR A 3 -7.40 10.50 -14.39
C THR A 3 -6.65 11.26 -13.31
N ILE A 4 -7.21 11.28 -12.11
CA ILE A 4 -6.60 11.89 -10.94
C ILE A 4 -6.12 10.77 -10.01
N ARG A 5 -4.82 10.79 -9.68
CA ARG A 5 -4.24 9.95 -8.65
C ARG A 5 -4.43 10.63 -7.31
N VAL A 6 -5.05 9.93 -6.38
CA VAL A 6 -5.23 10.41 -5.01
C VAL A 6 -4.40 9.60 -4.04
N LYS A 7 -3.84 10.28 -3.03
CA LYS A 7 -3.24 9.68 -1.83
C LYS A 7 -4.24 9.78 -0.71
N PHE A 8 -4.42 8.71 0.06
CA PHE A 8 -5.36 8.71 1.18
C PHE A 8 -4.86 7.88 2.36
N ARG A 9 -5.36 8.25 3.53
CA ARG A 9 -5.17 7.55 4.79
C ARG A 9 -6.28 6.53 4.99
N LYS A 10 -5.92 5.37 5.59
CA LYS A 10 -6.83 4.36 6.11
C LYS A 10 -6.58 4.20 7.61
N GLY A 11 -7.39 4.85 8.43
CA GLY A 11 -7.28 4.87 9.89
C GLY A 11 -7.78 3.61 10.57
N SER A 12 -7.67 3.61 11.90
CA SER A 12 -8.07 2.49 12.77
C SER A 12 -9.56 2.17 12.71
N GLU A 13 -10.40 3.18 12.46
CA GLU A 13 -11.87 3.08 12.40
C GLU A 13 -12.32 2.15 11.27
N VAL A 14 -11.53 2.12 10.20
CA VAL A 14 -11.85 1.38 8.96
C VAL A 14 -10.84 0.29 8.62
N LYS A 15 -9.93 -0.08 9.54
CA LYS A 15 -8.88 -1.08 9.26
C LYS A 15 -9.40 -2.45 8.86
N PHE A 16 -10.64 -2.78 9.21
CA PHE A 16 -11.27 -4.07 8.90
C PHE A 16 -12.22 -4.02 7.68
N ILE A 17 -12.36 -2.87 6.99
CA ILE A 17 -13.14 -2.85 5.75
C ILE A 17 -12.38 -3.57 4.63
N SER A 18 -13.12 -4.33 3.81
CA SER A 18 -12.55 -5.03 2.68
C SER A 18 -12.16 -4.07 1.55
N HIS A 19 -11.33 -4.56 0.61
CA HIS A 19 -11.00 -3.80 -0.59
C HIS A 19 -12.24 -3.44 -1.41
N LEU A 20 -13.19 -4.36 -1.53
CA LEU A 20 -14.45 -4.13 -2.24
C LEU A 20 -15.30 -3.06 -1.56
N ASP A 21 -15.40 -3.08 -0.23
CA ASP A 21 -16.15 -2.07 0.53
C ASP A 21 -15.50 -0.69 0.40
N MET A 22 -14.18 -0.64 0.33
CA MET A 22 -13.44 0.60 0.08
C MET A 22 -13.77 1.14 -1.32
N MET A 23 -13.74 0.31 -2.36
CA MET A 23 -14.15 0.71 -3.72
C MET A 23 -15.58 1.26 -3.73
N ASN A 24 -16.54 0.56 -3.11
CA ASN A 24 -17.91 1.00 -2.98
C ASN A 24 -18.04 2.34 -2.22
N THR A 25 -17.21 2.55 -1.20
CA THR A 25 -17.17 3.80 -0.44
C THR A 25 -16.72 4.97 -1.31
N PHE A 26 -15.67 4.81 -2.08
CA PHE A 26 -15.18 5.83 -3.02
C PHE A 26 -16.22 6.14 -4.12
N GLN A 27 -16.85 5.10 -4.69
CA GLN A 27 -17.91 5.27 -5.69
C GLN A 27 -19.11 6.06 -5.13
N ARG A 28 -19.56 5.74 -3.92
CA ARG A 28 -20.65 6.48 -3.26
C ARG A 28 -20.24 7.91 -2.92
N ALA A 29 -19.00 8.12 -2.47
CA ALA A 29 -18.48 9.44 -2.17
C ALA A 29 -18.39 10.32 -3.43
N ALA A 30 -17.93 9.79 -4.56
CA ALA A 30 -17.87 10.49 -5.83
C ALA A 30 -19.26 10.93 -6.31
N ARG A 31 -20.27 10.05 -6.18
CA ARG A 31 -21.68 10.39 -6.50
C ARG A 31 -22.21 11.52 -5.60
N ARG A 32 -21.99 11.45 -4.28
CA ARG A 32 -22.42 12.53 -3.35
C ARG A 32 -21.71 13.83 -3.61
N ALA A 33 -20.47 13.79 -4.05
CA ALA A 33 -19.69 14.96 -4.43
C ALA A 33 -20.15 15.60 -5.75
N GLY A 34 -21.05 14.95 -6.50
CA GLY A 34 -21.52 15.42 -7.82
C GLY A 34 -20.41 15.34 -8.90
N LEU A 35 -19.47 14.38 -8.77
CA LEU A 35 -18.39 14.21 -9.72
C LEU A 35 -18.83 13.33 -10.90
N GLU A 36 -18.51 13.76 -12.11
CA GLU A 36 -18.78 13.04 -13.35
C GLU A 36 -17.75 11.92 -13.57
N ALA A 37 -17.88 10.84 -12.80
CA ALA A 37 -16.99 9.70 -12.90
C ALA A 37 -17.18 8.95 -14.24
N GLU A 38 -16.11 8.38 -14.76
CA GLU A 38 -16.14 7.47 -15.89
C GLU A 38 -16.58 6.07 -15.44
N TYR A 39 -17.42 5.40 -16.23
CA TYR A 39 -17.92 4.06 -15.95
C TYR A 39 -17.54 3.08 -17.05
N SER A 40 -17.37 1.82 -16.66
CA SER A 40 -17.17 0.73 -17.63
C SER A 40 -18.40 0.53 -18.49
N GLN A 41 -18.20 0.02 -19.72
CA GLN A 41 -19.27 -0.39 -20.60
C GLN A 41 -19.86 -1.74 -20.15
N GLY A 42 -21.18 -1.95 -20.36
CA GLY A 42 -21.84 -3.22 -20.09
C GLY A 42 -23.11 -3.08 -19.23
N PHE A 43 -23.69 -4.21 -18.84
CA PHE A 43 -24.97 -4.27 -18.11
C PHE A 43 -24.89 -3.81 -16.65
N ASN A 44 -23.72 -3.82 -16.05
CA ASN A 44 -23.50 -3.34 -14.69
C ASN A 44 -22.29 -2.39 -14.64
N PRO A 45 -22.47 -1.11 -15.06
CA PRO A 45 -21.38 -0.15 -15.13
C PRO A 45 -20.75 0.08 -13.76
N GLN A 46 -19.44 -0.10 -13.67
CA GLN A 46 -18.66 0.22 -12.48
C GLN A 46 -17.82 1.47 -12.73
N MET A 47 -17.69 2.32 -11.73
CA MET A 47 -16.78 3.48 -11.79
C MET A 47 -15.36 3.00 -12.11
N GLN A 48 -14.73 3.61 -13.10
CA GLN A 48 -13.36 3.30 -13.46
C GLN A 48 -12.41 3.87 -12.40
N MET A 49 -11.88 2.97 -11.57
CA MET A 49 -10.91 3.28 -10.55
C MET A 49 -9.93 2.11 -10.37
N VAL A 50 -8.67 2.43 -10.13
CA VAL A 50 -7.63 1.44 -9.87
C VAL A 50 -6.94 1.82 -8.56
N PHE A 51 -7.02 0.92 -7.57
CA PHE A 51 -6.29 1.08 -6.32
C PHE A 51 -4.89 0.48 -6.43
N GLY A 52 -3.98 0.97 -5.61
CA GLY A 52 -2.67 0.35 -5.40
C GLY A 52 -2.77 -1.05 -4.80
N ALA A 53 -1.64 -1.62 -4.39
CA ALA A 53 -1.63 -2.95 -3.79
C ALA A 53 -2.54 -3.02 -2.55
N PRO A 54 -3.47 -4.00 -2.49
CA PRO A 54 -4.40 -4.12 -1.37
C PRO A 54 -3.68 -4.17 -0.02
N LEU A 55 -4.20 -3.42 0.95
CA LEU A 55 -3.74 -3.48 2.33
C LEU A 55 -4.41 -4.65 3.06
N SER A 56 -3.65 -5.41 3.84
CA SER A 56 -4.20 -6.51 4.64
C SER A 56 -5.22 -6.00 5.67
N LEU A 57 -6.24 -6.80 5.95
CA LEU A 57 -7.21 -6.49 7.01
C LEU A 57 -6.51 -6.33 8.35
N GLY A 58 -6.95 -5.35 9.14
CA GLY A 58 -6.38 -5.01 10.43
C GLY A 58 -5.17 -4.07 10.36
N PHE A 59 -4.65 -3.76 9.16
CA PHE A 59 -3.58 -2.77 9.00
C PHE A 59 -4.18 -1.37 8.80
N THR A 60 -3.45 -0.37 9.30
CA THR A 60 -3.67 1.05 8.97
C THR A 60 -2.70 1.51 7.89
N SER A 61 -2.96 2.67 7.31
CA SER A 61 -2.06 3.25 6.31
C SER A 61 -2.17 4.77 6.25
N GLU A 62 -1.02 5.42 6.07
CA GLU A 62 -0.90 6.84 5.75
C GLU A 62 -0.65 7.07 4.24
N ALA A 63 -0.55 6.00 3.46
CA ALA A 63 -0.10 6.08 2.07
C ALA A 63 -0.80 5.06 1.18
N GLU A 64 -2.13 5.08 1.13
CA GLU A 64 -2.89 4.37 0.09
C GLU A 64 -3.08 5.28 -1.12
N TYR A 65 -3.17 4.67 -2.30
CA TYR A 65 -3.33 5.40 -3.56
C TYR A 65 -4.42 4.80 -4.42
N ALA A 66 -5.11 5.66 -5.17
CA ALA A 66 -6.05 5.25 -6.21
C ALA A 66 -5.99 6.19 -7.41
N ASP A 67 -6.09 5.63 -8.61
CA ASP A 67 -6.33 6.35 -9.85
C ASP A 67 -7.83 6.37 -10.10
N LEU A 68 -8.43 7.56 -10.18
CA LEU A 68 -9.87 7.77 -10.39
C LEU A 68 -10.08 8.42 -11.75
N SER A 69 -10.90 7.80 -12.62
CA SER A 69 -11.16 8.33 -13.96
C SER A 69 -12.47 9.12 -14.00
N PHE A 70 -12.43 10.27 -14.68
CA PHE A 70 -13.54 11.20 -14.82
C PHE A 70 -13.84 11.49 -16.30
N ALA A 71 -15.13 11.63 -16.62
CA ALA A 71 -15.60 11.94 -17.97
C ALA A 71 -15.18 13.35 -18.42
N VAL A 72 -15.01 14.27 -17.47
CA VAL A 72 -14.57 15.65 -17.66
C VAL A 72 -13.20 15.88 -17.01
N GLU A 73 -12.59 17.00 -17.32
CA GLU A 73 -11.32 17.40 -16.70
C GLU A 73 -11.58 18.13 -15.37
N TYR A 74 -10.88 17.68 -14.30
CA TYR A 74 -10.93 18.32 -13.00
C TYR A 74 -9.52 18.75 -12.56
N ASP A 75 -9.47 19.84 -11.81
CA ASP A 75 -8.29 20.22 -11.05
C ASP A 75 -8.11 19.23 -9.87
N PRO A 76 -6.89 18.72 -9.62
CA PRO A 76 -6.64 17.82 -8.50
C PRO A 76 -7.06 18.38 -7.13
N LYS A 77 -6.90 19.69 -6.89
CA LYS A 77 -7.32 20.34 -5.65
C LYS A 77 -8.84 20.32 -5.48
N PHE A 78 -9.57 20.50 -6.59
CA PHE A 78 -11.03 20.39 -6.57
C PHE A 78 -11.49 18.99 -6.15
N ILE A 79 -10.84 17.93 -6.69
CA ILE A 79 -11.12 16.55 -6.28
C ILE A 79 -10.78 16.33 -4.81
N LEU A 80 -9.61 16.80 -4.36
CA LEU A 80 -9.17 16.68 -2.98
C LEU A 80 -10.21 17.24 -2.01
N GLU A 81 -10.75 18.42 -2.29
CA GLU A 81 -11.74 19.09 -1.43
C GLU A 81 -13.14 18.44 -1.54
N ARG A 82 -13.64 18.25 -2.76
CA ARG A 82 -15.03 17.81 -2.98
C ARG A 82 -15.24 16.35 -2.59
N LEU A 83 -14.32 15.47 -3.01
CA LEU A 83 -14.39 14.05 -2.67
C LEU A 83 -14.02 13.82 -1.20
N GLY A 84 -13.00 14.51 -0.69
CA GLY A 84 -12.55 14.38 0.69
C GLY A 84 -13.65 14.64 1.72
N ARG A 85 -14.49 15.67 1.50
CA ARG A 85 -15.65 15.97 2.37
C ARG A 85 -16.74 14.88 2.38
N GLN A 86 -16.70 13.95 1.45
CA GLN A 86 -17.71 12.88 1.31
C GLN A 86 -17.22 11.53 1.82
N LEU A 87 -15.95 11.41 2.21
CA LEU A 87 -15.43 10.18 2.80
C LEU A 87 -15.88 10.05 4.26
N PRO A 88 -16.11 8.82 4.73
CA PRO A 88 -16.45 8.56 6.12
C PRO A 88 -15.24 8.78 7.04
N PRO A 89 -15.47 8.97 8.36
CA PRO A 89 -14.38 8.97 9.34
C PRO A 89 -13.47 7.75 9.18
N GLY A 90 -12.16 7.97 9.31
CA GLY A 90 -11.14 6.95 9.10
C GLY A 90 -10.65 6.81 7.66
N LEU A 91 -11.28 7.48 6.68
CA LEU A 91 -10.73 7.67 5.33
C LEU A 91 -10.54 9.16 5.08
N GLU A 92 -9.32 9.56 4.72
CA GLU A 92 -8.96 10.96 4.51
C GLU A 92 -8.09 11.09 3.26
N LEU A 93 -8.44 12.00 2.34
CA LEU A 93 -7.57 12.34 1.22
C LEU A 93 -6.44 13.24 1.69
N LEU A 94 -5.21 12.86 1.40
CA LEU A 94 -3.99 13.56 1.80
C LEU A 94 -3.36 14.35 0.65
N GLY A 95 -3.69 14.00 -0.60
CA GLY A 95 -3.16 14.65 -1.78
C GLY A 95 -3.79 14.14 -3.06
N ALA A 96 -3.62 14.89 -4.12
CA ALA A 96 -4.08 14.53 -5.45
C ALA A 96 -3.17 15.13 -6.53
N ALA A 97 -2.95 14.39 -7.62
CA ALA A 97 -2.21 14.83 -8.79
C ALA A 97 -2.86 14.31 -10.08
N LYS A 98 -2.72 15.05 -11.18
CA LYS A 98 -3.14 14.58 -12.49
C LYS A 98 -2.21 13.43 -12.92
N ARG A 99 -2.76 12.26 -13.22
CA ARG A 99 -1.96 11.15 -13.73
C ARG A 99 -1.65 11.41 -15.21
N ILE A 100 -0.38 11.60 -15.51
CA ILE A 100 0.13 11.76 -16.90
C ILE A 100 0.93 10.53 -17.36
N VAL A 101 1.36 9.67 -16.44
CA VAL A 101 2.08 8.43 -16.73
C VAL A 101 1.12 7.35 -17.26
N LYS A 102 1.64 6.48 -18.14
CA LYS A 102 0.85 5.38 -18.76
C LYS A 102 0.46 4.30 -17.74
N LYS A 103 1.38 3.96 -16.82
CA LYS A 103 1.14 2.94 -15.79
C LYS A 103 0.08 3.42 -14.79
N ASN A 104 -0.91 2.58 -14.51
CA ASN A 104 -1.80 2.81 -13.39
C ASN A 104 -1.08 2.55 -12.05
N ILE A 105 -1.65 3.04 -10.95
CA ILE A 105 -1.01 2.97 -9.64
C ILE A 105 -0.67 1.54 -9.21
N MET A 106 -1.49 0.53 -9.51
CA MET A 106 -1.23 -0.86 -9.14
C MET A 106 0.02 -1.43 -9.84
N ALA A 107 0.28 -1.02 -11.09
CA ALA A 107 1.44 -1.44 -11.86
C ALA A 107 2.68 -0.56 -11.62
N ASP A 108 2.49 0.62 -11.04
CA ASP A 108 3.52 1.64 -10.89
C ASP A 108 4.26 1.54 -9.56
N ILE A 109 3.58 1.14 -8.48
CA ILE A 109 4.20 0.94 -7.17
C ILE A 109 5.26 -0.16 -7.23
N SER A 110 6.45 0.16 -6.74
CA SER A 110 7.63 -0.72 -6.71
C SER A 110 8.02 -1.10 -5.29
N TYR A 111 7.86 -0.19 -4.31
CA TYR A 111 8.24 -0.40 -2.93
C TYR A 111 7.16 0.04 -1.96
N THR A 112 7.14 -0.61 -0.79
CA THR A 112 6.27 -0.25 0.34
C THR A 112 7.07 -0.17 1.62
N GLU A 113 6.73 0.80 2.46
CA GLU A 113 7.31 0.95 3.78
C GLU A 113 6.23 0.75 4.85
N TYR A 114 6.62 0.05 5.91
CA TYR A 114 5.75 -0.26 7.04
C TYR A 114 6.43 0.06 8.35
N THR A 115 5.63 0.45 9.34
CA THR A 115 6.01 0.51 10.74
C THR A 115 5.16 -0.45 11.55
N PHE A 116 5.70 -1.01 12.63
CA PHE A 116 4.99 -1.99 13.46
C PHE A 116 5.62 -2.12 14.85
N THR A 117 4.90 -2.76 15.75
CA THR A 117 5.41 -3.20 17.07
C THR A 117 5.83 -4.66 16.96
N ILE A 118 6.96 -5.02 17.58
CA ILE A 118 7.52 -6.36 17.61
C ILE A 118 7.22 -6.98 18.96
N SER A 119 6.78 -8.23 18.97
CA SER A 119 6.59 -9.07 20.16
C SER A 119 7.35 -10.37 19.99
N GLY A 120 7.89 -10.90 21.09
CA GLY A 120 8.61 -12.17 21.11
C GLY A 120 10.11 -12.07 20.78
N ALA A 121 10.67 -10.84 20.74
CA ALA A 121 12.09 -10.59 20.44
C ALA A 121 12.75 -9.64 21.46
N GLU A 122 12.20 -9.52 22.65
CA GLU A 122 12.58 -8.53 23.67
C GLU A 122 14.02 -8.71 24.19
N ASP A 123 14.56 -9.92 24.08
CA ASP A 123 15.92 -10.31 24.48
C ASP A 123 16.94 -10.25 23.33
N ILE A 124 16.53 -9.87 22.12
CA ILE A 124 17.42 -9.73 20.96
C ILE A 124 17.83 -8.27 20.84
N GLU A 125 19.12 -7.99 21.09
CA GLU A 125 19.67 -6.64 21.15
C GLU A 125 19.50 -5.88 19.83
N ASP A 126 19.80 -6.51 18.69
CA ASP A 126 19.55 -5.95 17.35
C ASP A 126 19.00 -7.02 16.39
N LEU A 127 17.67 -7.13 16.40
CA LEU A 127 16.96 -8.06 15.50
C LEU A 127 17.18 -7.69 14.03
N ALA A 128 17.28 -6.40 13.70
CA ALA A 128 17.46 -5.98 12.32
C ALA A 128 18.83 -6.35 11.78
N GLU A 129 19.90 -6.13 12.56
CA GLU A 129 21.25 -6.54 12.19
C GLU A 129 21.31 -8.05 11.98
N LEU A 130 20.77 -8.83 12.92
CA LEU A 130 20.69 -10.28 12.82
C LEU A 130 19.98 -10.74 11.54
N VAL A 131 18.81 -10.19 11.24
CA VAL A 131 18.03 -10.55 10.03
C VAL A 131 18.75 -10.12 8.76
N MET A 132 19.40 -8.96 8.80
CA MET A 132 20.14 -8.44 7.63
C MET A 132 21.44 -9.21 7.37
N SER A 133 22.03 -9.88 8.37
CA SER A 133 23.21 -10.73 8.20
C SER A 133 22.95 -12.07 7.50
N TYR A 134 21.68 -12.52 7.43
CA TYR A 134 21.36 -13.78 6.74
C TYR A 134 21.51 -13.65 5.22
N GLU A 135 22.14 -14.63 4.58
CA GLU A 135 22.27 -14.71 3.12
C GLU A 135 20.93 -15.01 2.46
N SER A 136 20.07 -15.80 3.10
CA SER A 136 18.74 -16.16 2.62
C SER A 136 17.73 -16.22 3.78
N LEU A 137 16.47 -15.94 3.47
CA LEU A 137 15.37 -15.99 4.43
C LEU A 137 14.16 -16.72 3.81
N PRO A 138 14.24 -18.06 3.71
CA PRO A 138 13.19 -18.87 3.11
C PRO A 138 11.95 -18.91 4.01
N VAL A 139 10.76 -18.77 3.41
CA VAL A 139 9.49 -18.88 4.10
C VAL A 139 8.44 -19.56 3.23
N GLU A 140 7.61 -20.38 3.86
CA GLU A 140 6.50 -21.02 3.18
C GLU A 140 5.35 -20.03 2.95
N LYS A 141 4.99 -19.82 1.69
CA LYS A 141 3.84 -19.03 1.26
C LYS A 141 2.77 -19.96 0.67
N VAL A 142 1.58 -19.95 1.26
CA VAL A 142 0.44 -20.71 0.74
C VAL A 142 -0.38 -19.82 -0.18
N ARG A 143 -0.60 -20.24 -1.43
CA ARG A 143 -1.49 -19.57 -2.38
C ARG A 143 -2.40 -20.59 -3.06
N LYS A 144 -3.72 -20.38 -2.99
CA LYS A 144 -4.74 -21.28 -3.56
C LYS A 144 -4.54 -22.76 -3.14
N GLY A 145 -4.24 -22.98 -1.84
CA GLY A 145 -4.01 -24.32 -1.29
C GLY A 145 -2.68 -24.98 -1.65
N LYS A 146 -1.81 -24.32 -2.43
CA LYS A 146 -0.47 -24.80 -2.76
C LYS A 146 0.58 -24.09 -1.92
N ALA A 147 1.37 -24.85 -1.16
CA ALA A 147 2.53 -24.36 -0.42
C ALA A 147 3.73 -24.21 -1.35
N ARG A 148 4.46 -23.12 -1.24
CA ARG A 148 5.72 -22.86 -1.94
C ARG A 148 6.68 -22.15 -1.02
N VAL A 149 7.90 -22.61 -0.94
CA VAL A 149 8.99 -21.89 -0.26
C VAL A 149 9.50 -20.78 -1.17
N VAL A 150 9.59 -19.60 -0.62
CA VAL A 150 10.09 -18.40 -1.31
C VAL A 150 11.17 -17.77 -0.43
N ASP A 151 12.32 -17.46 -1.01
CA ASP A 151 13.31 -16.62 -0.33
C ASP A 151 12.87 -15.16 -0.40
N ILE A 152 12.63 -14.56 0.77
CA ILE A 152 12.20 -13.16 0.88
C ILE A 152 13.36 -12.20 1.14
N LYS A 153 14.57 -12.69 1.38
CA LYS A 153 15.74 -11.84 1.64
C LYS A 153 15.98 -10.80 0.53
N PRO A 154 15.93 -11.14 -0.77
CA PRO A 154 16.09 -10.18 -1.86
C PRO A 154 14.95 -9.14 -1.97
N MET A 155 13.85 -9.34 -1.24
CA MET A 155 12.73 -8.40 -1.22
C MET A 155 12.86 -7.34 -0.13
N ILE A 156 13.82 -7.48 0.80
CA ILE A 156 14.08 -6.53 1.87
C ILE A 156 15.06 -5.49 1.35
N VAL A 157 14.65 -4.23 1.30
CA VAL A 157 15.51 -3.10 0.98
C VAL A 157 16.18 -2.57 2.25
N ARG A 158 15.37 -2.39 3.30
CA ARG A 158 15.83 -1.92 4.60
C ARG A 158 14.93 -2.51 5.68
N PHE A 159 15.53 -3.03 6.73
CA PHE A 159 14.85 -3.41 7.95
C PHE A 159 15.57 -2.75 9.12
N TYR A 160 14.81 -2.10 9.98
CA TYR A 160 15.33 -1.38 11.14
C TYR A 160 14.50 -1.71 12.37
N THR A 161 15.14 -1.85 13.52
CA THR A 161 14.48 -2.08 14.81
C THR A 161 15.06 -1.17 15.87
N LYS A 162 14.22 -0.75 16.83
CA LYS A 162 14.63 -0.01 18.01
C LYS A 162 13.69 -0.36 19.16
N GLY A 163 14.22 -1.08 20.16
CA GLY A 163 13.38 -1.67 21.19
C GLY A 163 12.31 -2.58 20.58
N ASN A 164 11.07 -2.38 20.95
CA ASN A 164 9.94 -3.15 20.42
C ASN A 164 9.29 -2.55 19.15
N THR A 165 9.90 -1.58 18.51
CA THR A 165 9.38 -1.00 17.25
C THR A 165 10.25 -1.39 16.09
N GLY A 166 9.63 -1.53 14.91
CA GLY A 166 10.35 -1.83 13.67
C GLY A 166 9.81 -1.07 12.48
N SER A 167 10.66 -0.92 11.47
CA SER A 167 10.28 -0.46 10.14
C SER A 167 10.87 -1.37 9.06
N LEU A 168 10.09 -1.57 8.01
CA LEU A 168 10.44 -2.41 6.85
C LEU A 168 10.16 -1.63 5.57
N LEU A 169 11.21 -1.37 4.79
CA LEU A 169 11.09 -0.98 3.39
C LEU A 169 11.39 -2.22 2.53
N GLY A 170 10.47 -2.59 1.69
CA GLY A 170 10.61 -3.77 0.84
C GLY A 170 9.86 -3.69 -0.48
N ALA A 171 10.01 -4.72 -1.30
CA ALA A 171 9.32 -4.83 -2.58
C ALA A 171 7.79 -4.74 -2.36
N GLY A 172 7.12 -3.87 -3.13
CA GLY A 172 5.69 -3.56 -3.02
C GLY A 172 4.89 -3.72 -4.32
N GLY A 173 5.54 -4.18 -5.39
CA GLY A 173 4.90 -4.34 -6.71
C GLY A 173 4.03 -5.59 -6.85
N ASN A 174 3.38 -5.70 -7.99
CA ASN A 174 2.47 -6.82 -8.30
C ASN A 174 3.14 -8.20 -8.30
N GLU A 175 4.37 -8.28 -8.79
CA GLU A 175 5.11 -9.53 -8.90
C GLU A 175 5.78 -9.92 -7.57
N LYS A 176 6.34 -8.93 -6.90
CA LYS A 176 7.03 -9.10 -5.61
C LYS A 176 6.43 -8.15 -4.61
N ASN A 177 5.81 -8.70 -3.58
CA ASN A 177 5.22 -7.93 -2.49
C ASN A 177 5.61 -8.59 -1.16
N LEU A 178 6.36 -7.84 -0.34
CA LEU A 178 6.79 -8.26 0.98
C LEU A 178 5.80 -7.75 2.04
N ASN A 179 4.99 -8.65 2.55
CA ASN A 179 4.09 -8.36 3.66
C ASN A 179 4.87 -8.48 5.00
N PRO A 180 4.76 -7.53 5.95
CA PRO A 180 5.43 -7.63 7.25
C PRO A 180 5.15 -8.91 8.03
N LYS A 181 3.93 -9.44 7.99
CA LYS A 181 3.60 -10.74 8.62
C LYS A 181 4.37 -11.91 8.01
N LEU A 182 4.71 -11.83 6.72
CA LEU A 182 5.52 -12.85 6.07
C LEU A 182 6.97 -12.79 6.55
N LEU A 183 7.50 -11.57 6.79
CA LEU A 183 8.81 -11.39 7.39
C LEU A 183 8.84 -11.92 8.84
N ALA A 184 7.85 -11.59 9.67
CA ALA A 184 7.72 -12.11 11.03
C ALA A 184 7.72 -13.66 11.03
N LYS A 185 6.92 -14.28 10.16
CA LYS A 185 6.88 -15.75 9.99
C LYS A 185 8.25 -16.34 9.62
N ALA A 186 8.99 -15.69 8.72
CA ALA A 186 10.32 -16.14 8.32
C ALA A 186 11.32 -16.05 9.48
N ILE A 187 11.28 -14.95 10.24
CA ILE A 187 12.13 -14.76 11.41
C ILE A 187 11.77 -15.80 12.49
N SER A 188 10.48 -16.02 12.78
CA SER A 188 10.01 -17.02 13.72
C SER A 188 10.55 -18.41 13.38
N ALA A 189 10.43 -18.82 12.13
CA ALA A 189 10.92 -20.11 11.65
C ALA A 189 12.46 -20.23 11.79
N ARG A 190 13.19 -19.15 11.53
CA ARG A 190 14.65 -19.13 11.61
C ARG A 190 15.17 -19.18 13.03
N LEU A 191 14.49 -18.52 13.97
CA LEU A 191 14.89 -18.44 15.38
C LEU A 191 14.28 -19.55 16.25
N GLY A 192 13.32 -20.33 15.72
CA GLY A 192 12.62 -21.37 16.48
C GLY A 192 11.76 -20.82 17.62
N ARG A 193 11.27 -19.57 17.50
CA ARG A 193 10.45 -18.87 18.50
C ARG A 193 9.37 -18.04 17.84
N ASP A 194 8.32 -17.71 18.56
CA ASP A 194 7.21 -16.93 18.03
C ASP A 194 7.53 -15.43 18.05
N ILE A 195 7.69 -14.86 16.86
CA ILE A 195 7.90 -13.42 16.65
C ILE A 195 6.69 -12.89 15.89
N GLU A 196 6.01 -11.91 16.47
CA GLU A 196 4.87 -11.27 15.85
C GLU A 196 5.12 -9.78 15.57
N PHE A 197 4.61 -9.32 14.41
CA PHE A 197 4.49 -7.91 14.10
C PHE A 197 3.04 -7.49 14.24
N ILE A 198 2.78 -6.60 15.17
CA ILE A 198 1.45 -6.08 15.54
C ILE A 198 1.38 -4.57 15.30
N ASN A 199 0.18 -3.98 15.33
CA ASN A 199 -0.05 -2.56 15.05
C ASN A 199 0.60 -2.10 13.74
N ILE A 200 0.46 -2.92 12.69
CA ILE A 200 1.13 -2.68 11.43
C ILE A 200 0.47 -1.50 10.71
N ASN A 201 1.29 -0.51 10.36
CA ASN A 201 0.89 0.65 9.57
C ASN A 201 1.75 0.72 8.30
N ARG A 202 1.11 0.88 7.13
CA ARG A 202 1.82 1.22 5.89
C ARG A 202 2.11 2.72 5.90
N SER A 203 3.37 3.10 6.14
CA SER A 203 3.77 4.50 6.24
C SER A 203 3.95 5.16 4.87
N ASN A 204 4.50 4.42 3.89
CA ASN A 204 4.76 4.92 2.54
C ASN A 204 4.59 3.85 1.48
N GLN A 205 4.35 4.30 0.24
CA GLN A 205 4.52 3.53 -0.98
C GLN A 205 5.32 4.38 -1.97
N PHE A 206 6.14 3.74 -2.80
CA PHE A 206 7.00 4.44 -3.73
C PHE A 206 6.91 3.84 -5.12
N VAL A 207 7.00 4.71 -6.12
CA VAL A 207 7.31 4.38 -7.51
C VAL A 207 8.81 4.53 -7.71
N GLU A 208 9.37 3.78 -8.67
CA GLU A 208 10.78 3.92 -9.05
C GLU A 208 10.88 4.65 -10.38
N ARG A 209 11.78 5.64 -10.44
CA ARG A 209 12.18 6.34 -11.65
C ARG A 209 13.70 6.48 -11.64
N ASN A 210 14.36 5.97 -12.67
CA ASN A 210 15.84 6.06 -12.81
C ASN A 210 16.62 5.63 -11.56
N GLY A 211 16.16 4.56 -10.89
CA GLY A 211 16.80 4.03 -9.68
C GLY A 211 16.52 4.81 -8.39
N ALA A 212 15.71 5.88 -8.44
CA ALA A 212 15.28 6.64 -7.26
C ALA A 212 13.81 6.36 -6.91
N MET A 213 13.48 6.49 -5.63
CA MET A 213 12.13 6.26 -5.09
C MET A 213 11.41 7.60 -4.90
N PHE A 214 10.18 7.68 -5.39
CA PHE A 214 9.35 8.89 -5.30
C PHE A 214 7.95 8.57 -4.76
N ASP A 215 7.36 9.53 -4.06
CA ASP A 215 5.93 9.48 -3.72
C ASP A 215 5.11 9.45 -5.02
N PRO A 216 4.14 8.53 -5.18
CA PRO A 216 3.37 8.35 -6.42
C PRO A 216 2.62 9.57 -6.94
N ILE A 217 2.42 10.62 -6.12
CA ILE A 217 1.80 11.88 -6.54
C ILE A 217 2.78 13.05 -6.66
N SER A 218 4.09 12.82 -6.47
CA SER A 218 5.11 13.86 -6.67
C SER A 218 5.28 14.22 -8.15
N THR A 219 5.82 15.38 -8.42
CA THR A 219 6.10 15.84 -9.79
C THR A 219 7.04 14.86 -10.50
N GLU A 220 8.10 14.44 -9.83
CA GLU A 220 9.13 13.51 -10.36
C GLU A 220 8.53 12.13 -10.67
N ALA A 221 7.57 11.66 -9.87
CA ALA A 221 6.85 10.41 -10.11
C ALA A 221 5.96 10.49 -11.36
N MET A 222 5.47 11.68 -11.68
CA MET A 222 4.58 11.94 -12.81
C MET A 222 5.33 12.32 -14.09
N GLU A 223 6.63 12.58 -14.05
CA GLU A 223 7.43 12.79 -15.25
C GLU A 223 7.46 11.48 -16.07
N THR A 224 7.20 11.60 -17.36
CA THR A 224 7.32 10.49 -18.32
C THR A 224 8.79 10.30 -18.68
N GLU A 225 9.25 9.04 -18.68
CA GLU A 225 10.51 8.65 -19.36
C GLU A 225 10.48 8.99 -20.83
#